data_9f50f1003b641d6135e732b31934e6bb
#
_entry.id   9f50f1003b641d6135e732b31934e6bb
#
_cell.length_a   1.000
_cell.length_b   1.000
_cell.length_c   1.000
_cell.angle_alpha   90.00
_cell.angle_beta   90.00
_cell.angle_gamma   90.00
#
_symmetry.space_group_name_H-M   'P 1'
#
loop_
_entity.id
_entity.type
_entity.pdbx_description
1 polymer ?
#
loop_
_entity_poly.entity_id
_entity_poly.type
_entity_poly.pdbx_seq_one_letter_code
_entity_poly.pdbx_strand_id
1 'polypeptide(L)'
;MNTKHFRARPGCPVDLAKWPTRVTPLCGSKDEYQRVLEKHVAELSAQQQLLYASDRHALLLIFQGMDSAGKDGMIRHVMYGVNPQGCEVFSFQPPNPEELKHDFLWRAARRLPERGRIGIFNRSYYEEVLIVRVHPELLEEETPAGPHARGSKLWELRYR
;
A
#
# COMPACT_ATOMS: atom_id res chain seq x y z
N MET A 1 -4.71 -5.40 21.14
CA MET A 1 -5.70 -5.84 20.14
C MET A 1 -5.18 -7.07 19.40
N ASN A 2 -6.02 -8.10 19.14
CA ASN A 2 -5.57 -9.30 18.42
C ASN A 2 -5.74 -9.12 16.91
N THR A 3 -4.64 -8.83 16.20
CA THR A 3 -4.62 -8.58 14.75
C THR A 3 -4.43 -9.84 13.90
N LYS A 4 -4.36 -11.04 14.51
CA LYS A 4 -4.05 -12.29 13.80
C LYS A 4 -5.07 -12.62 12.69
N HIS A 5 -6.34 -12.23 12.88
CA HIS A 5 -7.42 -12.46 11.92
C HIS A 5 -7.29 -11.62 10.64
N PHE A 6 -6.47 -10.56 10.66
CA PHE A 6 -6.28 -9.64 9.52
C PHE A 6 -4.93 -9.84 8.85
N ARG A 7 -4.16 -10.84 9.25
CA ARG A 7 -2.80 -11.03 8.78
C ARG A 7 -2.65 -12.32 7.98
N ALA A 8 -2.39 -12.20 6.69
CA ALA A 8 -1.86 -13.31 5.90
C ALA A 8 -0.44 -13.65 6.37
N ARG A 9 -0.17 -14.93 6.64
CA ARG A 9 1.17 -15.35 7.09
C ARG A 9 2.04 -15.65 5.86
N PRO A 10 3.30 -15.20 5.84
CA PRO A 10 4.25 -15.56 4.80
C PRO A 10 4.36 -17.08 4.66
N GLY A 11 4.40 -17.58 3.44
CA GLY A 11 4.54 -19.00 3.14
C GLY A 11 3.32 -19.88 3.42
N CYS A 12 2.23 -19.32 3.92
CA CYS A 12 0.98 -20.05 4.11
C CYS A 12 0.00 -19.75 2.97
N PRO A 13 -0.62 -20.78 2.36
CA PRO A 13 -1.65 -20.55 1.35
C PRO A 13 -2.85 -19.84 1.98
N VAL A 14 -3.38 -18.83 1.28
CA VAL A 14 -4.59 -18.11 1.68
C VAL A 14 -5.75 -18.62 0.86
N ASP A 15 -6.74 -19.24 1.50
CA ASP A 15 -8.00 -19.61 0.88
C ASP A 15 -9.00 -18.47 1.03
N LEU A 16 -9.14 -17.66 -0.02
CA LEU A 16 -10.02 -16.49 -0.01
C LEU A 16 -11.49 -16.86 0.22
N ALA A 17 -11.94 -18.05 -0.18
CA ALA A 17 -13.31 -18.51 0.06
C ALA A 17 -13.62 -18.71 1.55
N LYS A 18 -12.59 -19.00 2.35
CA LYS A 18 -12.69 -19.17 3.80
C LYS A 18 -12.32 -17.91 4.58
N TRP A 19 -11.81 -16.88 3.89
CA TRP A 19 -11.43 -15.64 4.55
C TRP A 19 -12.67 -14.81 4.88
N PRO A 20 -12.89 -14.41 6.13
CA PRO A 20 -14.10 -13.70 6.49
C PRO A 20 -14.14 -12.31 5.86
N THR A 21 -15.24 -12.00 5.15
CA THR A 21 -15.50 -10.66 4.60
C THR A 21 -16.07 -9.71 5.65
N ARG A 22 -16.60 -10.25 6.73
CA ARG A 22 -17.07 -9.50 7.91
C ARG A 22 -16.48 -10.12 9.16
N VAL A 23 -15.97 -9.29 10.04
CA VAL A 23 -15.44 -9.70 11.34
C VAL A 23 -16.25 -9.01 12.44
N THR A 24 -16.33 -9.65 13.60
CA THR A 24 -16.90 -9.03 14.77
C THR A 24 -16.10 -7.76 15.10
N PRO A 25 -16.78 -6.63 15.37
CA PRO A 25 -16.09 -5.42 15.81
C PRO A 25 -15.15 -5.68 16.96
N LEU A 26 -13.94 -5.13 16.89
CA LEU A 26 -12.92 -5.31 17.95
C LEU A 26 -13.21 -4.45 19.19
N CYS A 27 -14.09 -3.45 19.05
CA CYS A 27 -14.54 -2.56 20.11
C CYS A 27 -16.04 -2.73 20.31
N GLY A 28 -16.49 -2.77 21.56
CA GLY A 28 -17.90 -2.94 21.91
C GLY A 28 -18.74 -1.66 21.77
N SER A 29 -18.09 -0.50 21.70
CA SER A 29 -18.76 0.80 21.56
C SER A 29 -17.93 1.78 20.74
N LYS A 30 -18.59 2.87 20.29
CA LYS A 30 -17.92 3.98 19.58
C LYS A 30 -16.91 4.69 20.49
N ASP A 31 -17.24 4.85 21.76
CA ASP A 31 -16.37 5.53 22.74
C ASP A 31 -15.12 4.69 23.05
N GLU A 32 -15.26 3.38 23.13
CA GLU A 32 -14.13 2.47 23.26
C GLU A 32 -13.24 2.54 22.03
N TYR A 33 -13.82 2.50 20.83
CA TYR A 33 -13.10 2.66 19.58
C TYR A 33 -12.31 3.96 19.54
N GLN A 34 -12.92 5.09 19.90
CA GLN A 34 -12.28 6.39 19.92
C GLN A 34 -11.08 6.43 20.87
N ARG A 35 -11.23 5.93 22.07
CA ARG A 35 -10.13 5.84 23.07
C ARG A 35 -8.97 4.97 22.59
N VAL A 36 -9.28 3.82 21.98
CA VAL A 36 -8.26 2.91 21.45
C VAL A 36 -7.52 3.56 20.28
N LEU A 37 -8.25 4.26 19.39
CA LEU A 37 -7.67 4.98 18.27
C LEU A 37 -6.74 6.09 18.74
N GLU A 38 -7.18 6.96 19.64
CA GLU A 38 -6.37 8.06 20.20
C GLU A 38 -5.08 7.54 20.82
N LYS A 39 -5.16 6.45 21.59
CA LYS A 39 -3.98 5.80 22.17
C LYS A 39 -3.02 5.34 21.08
N HIS A 40 -3.48 4.64 20.04
CA HIS A 40 -2.61 4.13 18.99
C HIS A 40 -2.05 5.25 18.11
N VAL A 41 -2.80 6.32 17.87
CA VAL A 41 -2.30 7.51 17.15
C VAL A 41 -1.19 8.18 17.94
N ALA A 42 -1.33 8.33 19.26
CA ALA A 42 -0.29 8.87 20.12
C ALA A 42 0.98 8.01 20.12
N GLU A 43 0.82 6.68 20.21
CA GLU A 43 1.93 5.72 20.10
C GLU A 43 2.62 5.80 18.73
N LEU A 44 1.84 5.87 17.64
CA LEU A 44 2.37 6.02 16.28
C LEU A 44 3.13 7.32 16.12
N SER A 45 2.59 8.42 16.62
CA SER A 45 3.25 9.73 16.59
C SER A 45 4.60 9.73 17.32
N ALA A 46 4.65 9.11 18.50
CA ALA A 46 5.90 8.95 19.25
C ALA A 46 6.94 8.10 18.49
N GLN A 47 6.52 6.99 17.91
CA GLN A 47 7.41 6.13 17.11
C GLN A 47 7.87 6.82 15.82
N GLN A 48 7.01 7.59 15.18
CA GLN A 48 7.39 8.38 14.00
C GLN A 48 8.45 9.44 14.33
N GLN A 49 8.35 10.12 15.48
CA GLN A 49 9.37 11.05 15.93
C GLN A 49 10.72 10.37 16.18
N LEU A 50 10.72 9.17 16.77
CA LEU A 50 11.93 8.38 16.96
C LEU A 50 12.53 7.93 15.62
N LEU A 51 11.69 7.48 14.67
CA LEU A 51 12.11 7.13 13.32
C LEU A 51 12.79 8.33 12.65
N TYR A 52 12.14 9.49 12.70
CA TYR A 52 12.64 10.75 12.13
C TYR A 52 13.99 11.16 12.74
N ALA A 53 14.09 11.16 14.07
CA ALA A 53 15.31 11.53 14.78
C ALA A 53 16.47 10.55 14.56
N SER A 54 16.18 9.27 14.38
CA SER A 54 17.22 8.25 14.19
C SER A 54 17.85 8.27 12.80
N ASP A 55 17.10 8.67 11.79
CA ASP A 55 17.51 8.76 10.37
C ASP A 55 18.16 7.47 9.80
N ARG A 56 17.81 6.31 10.37
CA ARG A 56 18.45 5.02 10.03
C ARG A 56 17.62 4.18 9.07
N HIS A 57 16.30 4.25 9.21
CA HIS A 57 15.35 3.42 8.49
C HIS A 57 14.27 4.27 7.85
N ALA A 58 13.67 3.76 6.80
CA ALA A 58 12.42 4.28 6.24
C ALA A 58 11.33 3.22 6.41
N LEU A 59 10.08 3.65 6.52
CA LEU A 59 8.92 2.77 6.54
C LEU A 59 8.06 3.07 5.32
N LEU A 60 7.76 2.05 4.53
CA LEU A 60 6.81 2.14 3.43
C LEU A 60 5.53 1.38 3.78
N LEU A 61 4.41 2.08 3.76
CA LEU A 61 3.07 1.51 3.91
C LEU A 61 2.37 1.52 2.55
N ILE A 62 1.92 0.35 2.08
CA ILE A 62 1.21 0.21 0.82
C ILE A 62 -0.25 -0.14 1.10
N PHE A 63 -1.16 0.74 0.66
CA PHE A 63 -2.60 0.52 0.74
C PHE A 63 -3.12 0.13 -0.64
N GLN A 64 -3.39 -1.16 -0.81
CA GLN A 64 -3.91 -1.72 -2.04
C GLN A 64 -5.32 -2.29 -1.80
N GLY A 65 -6.21 -2.09 -2.75
CA GLY A 65 -7.59 -2.59 -2.68
C GLY A 65 -8.43 -2.03 -3.82
N MET A 66 -9.59 -2.62 -4.02
CA MET A 66 -10.57 -2.21 -5.05
C MET A 66 -11.03 -0.76 -4.84
N ASP A 67 -11.63 -0.18 -5.87
CA ASP A 67 -12.23 1.13 -5.76
C ASP A 67 -13.34 1.11 -4.69
N SER A 68 -13.46 2.22 -4.00
CA SER A 68 -14.39 2.36 -2.86
C SER A 68 -14.13 1.43 -1.65
N ALA A 69 -13.00 0.72 -1.61
CA ALA A 69 -12.61 -0.13 -0.47
C ALA A 69 -12.24 0.67 0.80
N GLY A 70 -12.23 1.99 0.75
CA GLY A 70 -11.98 2.85 1.90
C GLY A 70 -10.50 3.19 2.15
N LYS A 71 -9.62 2.99 1.17
CA LYS A 71 -8.17 3.28 1.29
C LYS A 71 -7.89 4.70 1.78
N ASP A 72 -8.48 5.72 1.12
CA ASP A 72 -8.29 7.14 1.48
C ASP A 72 -8.79 7.45 2.88
N GLY A 73 -9.95 6.88 3.23
CA GLY A 73 -10.51 7.01 4.58
C GLY A 73 -9.60 6.42 5.63
N MET A 74 -9.03 5.25 5.37
CA MET A 74 -8.12 4.58 6.28
C MET A 74 -6.82 5.36 6.46
N ILE A 75 -6.18 5.81 5.37
CA ILE A 75 -4.96 6.63 5.41
C ILE A 75 -5.19 7.89 6.25
N ARG A 76 -6.25 8.64 5.93
CA ARG A 76 -6.60 9.86 6.67
C ARG A 76 -6.84 9.58 8.16
N HIS A 77 -7.52 8.49 8.47
CA HIS A 77 -7.90 8.16 9.83
C HIS A 77 -6.71 7.71 10.69
N VAL A 78 -5.82 6.89 10.13
CA VAL A 78 -4.61 6.41 10.82
C VAL A 78 -3.56 7.51 10.96
N MET A 79 -3.43 8.37 9.96
CA MET A 79 -2.40 9.43 9.95
C MET A 79 -2.85 10.71 10.64
N TYR A 80 -4.10 10.80 11.06
CA TYR A 80 -4.60 11.94 11.82
C TYR A 80 -3.84 12.08 13.16
N GLY A 81 -3.18 13.24 13.36
CA GLY A 81 -2.39 13.49 14.56
C GLY A 81 -0.92 13.05 14.49
N VAL A 82 -0.48 12.48 13.37
CA VAL A 82 0.95 12.22 13.11
C VAL A 82 1.59 13.45 12.46
N ASN A 83 2.84 13.77 12.81
CA ASN A 83 3.54 14.91 12.25
C ASN A 83 3.73 14.77 10.72
N PRO A 84 3.14 15.66 9.90
CA PRO A 84 3.19 15.54 8.45
C PRO A 84 4.60 15.73 7.87
N GLN A 85 5.52 16.39 8.57
CA GLN A 85 6.90 16.58 8.12
C GLN A 85 7.68 15.27 8.00
N GLY A 86 7.29 14.24 8.74
CA GLY A 86 7.92 12.92 8.68
C GLY A 86 7.16 11.90 7.83
N CYS A 87 6.15 12.34 7.07
CA CYS A 87 5.28 11.45 6.30
C CYS A 87 5.06 11.99 4.89
N GLU A 88 5.05 11.11 3.91
CA GLU A 88 4.76 11.44 2.51
C GLU A 88 3.68 10.51 1.98
N VAL A 89 2.62 11.06 1.38
CA VAL A 89 1.54 10.28 0.79
C VAL A 89 1.54 10.46 -0.71
N PHE A 90 1.66 9.34 -1.43
CA PHE A 90 1.53 9.29 -2.88
C PHE A 90 0.31 8.48 -3.28
N SER A 91 -0.58 9.12 -4.05
CA SER A 91 -1.72 8.46 -4.68
C SER A 91 -1.38 8.19 -6.13
N PHE A 92 -1.17 6.92 -6.47
CA PHE A 92 -0.87 6.52 -7.83
C PHE A 92 -2.15 6.56 -8.67
N GLN A 93 -2.10 7.37 -9.72
CA GLN A 93 -3.12 7.48 -10.77
C GLN A 93 -2.69 6.64 -11.98
N PRO A 94 -3.52 6.47 -13.02
CA PRO A 94 -3.06 5.90 -14.28
C PRO A 94 -1.74 6.55 -14.73
N PRO A 95 -0.80 5.77 -15.29
CA PRO A 95 0.51 6.29 -15.64
C PRO A 95 0.42 7.39 -16.70
N ASN A 96 1.21 8.42 -16.54
CA ASN A 96 1.33 9.51 -17.52
C ASN A 96 2.28 9.13 -18.69
N PRO A 97 2.34 9.91 -19.79
CA PRO A 97 3.18 9.59 -20.94
C PRO A 97 4.69 9.49 -20.66
N GLU A 98 5.19 10.14 -19.62
CA GLU A 98 6.59 10.00 -19.18
C GLU A 98 6.78 8.66 -18.46
N GLU A 99 5.88 8.32 -17.54
CA GLU A 99 5.91 7.07 -16.76
C GLU A 99 5.82 5.84 -17.67
N LEU A 100 5.02 5.90 -18.75
CA LEU A 100 4.90 4.84 -19.75
C LEU A 100 6.18 4.56 -20.55
N LYS A 101 7.16 5.48 -20.55
CA LYS A 101 8.46 5.28 -21.21
C LYS A 101 9.46 4.52 -20.34
N HIS A 102 9.11 4.25 -19.11
CA HIS A 102 9.97 3.59 -18.14
C HIS A 102 9.40 2.23 -17.72
N ASP A 103 10.21 1.46 -17.01
CA ASP A 103 9.75 0.25 -16.35
C ASP A 103 8.63 0.57 -15.33
N PHE A 104 7.69 -0.34 -15.17
CA PHE A 104 6.52 -0.15 -14.30
C PHE A 104 6.89 0.16 -12.83
N LEU A 105 8.05 -0.27 -12.36
CA LEU A 105 8.55 0.04 -11.03
C LEU A 105 9.15 1.45 -10.91
N TRP A 106 9.53 2.07 -12.03
CA TRP A 106 10.25 3.34 -12.04
C TRP A 106 9.53 4.44 -11.25
N ARG A 107 8.24 4.62 -11.48
CA ARG A 107 7.45 5.65 -10.80
C ARG A 107 7.32 5.39 -9.29
N ALA A 108 7.24 4.11 -8.88
CA ALA A 108 7.21 3.73 -7.47
C ALA A 108 8.59 3.91 -6.82
N ALA A 109 9.67 3.51 -7.50
CA ALA A 109 11.04 3.66 -7.01
C ALA A 109 11.41 5.12 -6.72
N ARG A 110 10.97 6.05 -7.55
CA ARG A 110 11.19 7.50 -7.34
C ARG A 110 10.44 8.10 -6.15
N ARG A 111 9.47 7.38 -5.61
CA ARG A 111 8.62 7.81 -4.50
C ARG A 111 8.89 7.04 -3.21
N LEU A 112 9.95 6.23 -3.20
CA LEU A 112 10.37 5.57 -1.98
C LEU A 112 10.78 6.60 -0.93
N PRO A 113 10.37 6.41 0.33
CA PRO A 113 10.67 7.36 1.39
C PRO A 113 12.18 7.41 1.71
N GLU A 114 12.64 8.59 2.01
CA GLU A 114 13.97 8.79 2.59
C GLU A 114 14.04 8.17 3.99
N ARG A 115 15.26 7.95 4.47
CA ARG A 115 15.46 7.52 5.86
C ARG A 115 14.84 8.52 6.82
N GLY A 116 14.38 8.04 7.95
CA GLY A 116 13.66 8.84 8.92
C GLY A 116 12.19 9.10 8.58
N ARG A 117 11.71 8.70 7.40
CA ARG A 117 10.36 9.04 6.93
C ARG A 117 9.46 7.83 6.79
N ILE A 118 8.15 8.08 6.85
CA ILE A 118 7.09 7.14 6.51
C ILE A 118 6.54 7.52 5.13
N GLY A 119 6.77 6.65 4.14
CA GLY A 119 6.11 6.74 2.85
C GLY A 119 4.79 5.98 2.88
N ILE A 120 3.75 6.55 2.28
CA ILE A 120 2.43 5.93 2.19
C ILE A 120 2.03 5.92 0.72
N PHE A 121 1.90 4.72 0.18
CA PHE A 121 1.41 4.51 -1.17
C PHE A 121 -0.09 4.19 -1.13
N ASN A 122 -0.90 5.10 -1.65
CA ASN A 122 -2.30 4.87 -1.93
C ASN A 122 -2.40 4.35 -3.37
N ARG A 123 -2.70 3.07 -3.53
CA ARG A 123 -2.36 2.23 -4.67
C ARG A 123 -0.83 2.10 -4.81
N SER A 124 -0.36 1.34 -5.78
CA SER A 124 1.08 1.12 -5.97
C SER A 124 1.36 0.42 -7.29
N TYR A 125 2.59 -0.02 -7.51
CA TYR A 125 2.98 -0.90 -8.59
C TYR A 125 2.22 -2.25 -8.62
N TYR A 126 1.48 -2.58 -7.58
CA TYR A 126 0.56 -3.72 -7.61
C TYR A 126 -0.59 -3.55 -8.60
N GLU A 127 -0.93 -2.33 -9.02
CA GLU A 127 -1.86 -2.12 -10.13
C GLU A 127 -1.35 -2.83 -11.39
N GLU A 128 -0.05 -2.72 -11.68
CA GLU A 128 0.61 -3.28 -12.86
C GLU A 128 0.73 -4.83 -12.84
N VAL A 129 0.58 -5.45 -11.69
CA VAL A 129 0.65 -6.92 -11.55
C VAL A 129 -0.69 -7.56 -11.21
N LEU A 130 -1.66 -6.77 -10.76
CA LEU A 130 -3.01 -7.24 -10.41
C LEU A 130 -4.04 -6.78 -11.46
N ILE A 131 -4.17 -5.47 -11.65
CA ILE A 131 -5.21 -4.89 -12.52
C ILE A 131 -4.88 -5.15 -13.98
N VAL A 132 -3.66 -4.85 -14.42
CA VAL A 132 -3.22 -5.09 -15.80
C VAL A 132 -3.26 -6.59 -16.17
N ARG A 133 -3.15 -7.48 -15.19
CA ARG A 133 -3.31 -8.93 -15.44
C ARG A 133 -4.75 -9.32 -15.72
N VAL A 134 -5.72 -8.63 -15.12
CA VAL A 134 -7.16 -8.84 -15.33
C VAL A 134 -7.65 -8.08 -16.57
N HIS A 135 -7.01 -6.96 -16.88
CA HIS A 135 -7.30 -6.06 -17.99
C HIS A 135 -6.12 -5.97 -18.96
N PRO A 136 -5.88 -7.01 -19.78
CA PRO A 136 -4.70 -7.09 -20.66
C PRO A 136 -4.65 -6.00 -21.72
N GLU A 137 -5.76 -5.34 -22.03
CA GLU A 137 -5.83 -4.16 -22.90
C GLU A 137 -4.96 -3.02 -22.39
N LEU A 138 -4.83 -2.84 -21.07
CA LEU A 138 -3.98 -1.82 -20.46
C LEU A 138 -2.49 -2.11 -20.68
N LEU A 139 -2.12 -3.38 -20.86
CA LEU A 139 -0.75 -3.78 -21.10
C LEU A 139 -0.21 -3.27 -22.44
N GLU A 140 -1.06 -3.14 -23.45
CA GLU A 140 -0.68 -2.64 -24.78
C GLU A 140 -0.29 -1.16 -24.74
N GLU A 141 -0.93 -0.39 -23.84
CA GLU A 141 -0.61 1.01 -23.62
C GLU A 141 0.71 1.22 -22.87
N GLU A 142 1.04 0.29 -21.98
CA GLU A 142 2.25 0.37 -21.11
C GLU A 142 3.50 -0.19 -21.79
N THR A 143 3.33 -1.01 -22.83
CA THR A 143 4.46 -1.73 -23.43
C THR A 143 4.79 -1.12 -24.79
N PRO A 144 5.87 -0.33 -24.93
CA PRO A 144 6.35 0.10 -26.23
C PRO A 144 6.60 -1.10 -27.15
N ALA A 145 6.30 -0.97 -28.43
CA ALA A 145 6.51 -2.01 -29.42
C ALA A 145 7.97 -2.49 -29.42
N GLY A 146 8.23 -3.65 -28.82
CA GLY A 146 9.58 -4.23 -28.70
C GLY A 146 9.52 -5.73 -28.30
N PRO A 147 10.66 -6.41 -28.23
CA PRO A 147 10.74 -7.83 -27.86
C PRO A 147 10.53 -8.03 -26.36
N HIS A 148 9.38 -7.63 -25.86
CA HIS A 148 9.03 -7.82 -24.47
C HIS A 148 8.47 -9.21 -24.22
N ALA A 149 8.73 -9.73 -23.03
CA ALA A 149 8.11 -10.97 -22.59
C ALA A 149 6.58 -10.84 -22.64
N ARG A 150 5.91 -11.83 -23.23
CA ARG A 150 4.45 -11.90 -23.33
C ARG A 150 3.93 -13.14 -22.58
N GLY A 151 2.66 -13.13 -22.23
CA GLY A 151 2.01 -14.26 -21.57
C GLY A 151 2.60 -14.56 -20.19
N SER A 152 2.73 -15.86 -19.85
CA SER A 152 3.20 -16.31 -18.53
C SER A 152 4.59 -15.79 -18.17
N LYS A 153 5.49 -15.66 -19.15
CA LYS A 153 6.86 -15.19 -18.94
C LYS A 153 6.92 -13.72 -18.47
N LEU A 154 6.01 -12.88 -18.96
CA LEU A 154 5.90 -11.50 -18.46
C LEU A 154 5.56 -11.46 -16.98
N TRP A 155 4.59 -12.27 -16.57
CA TRP A 155 4.15 -12.30 -15.18
C TRP A 155 5.21 -12.89 -14.26
N GLU A 156 5.94 -13.94 -14.69
CA GLU A 156 7.09 -14.44 -13.94
C GLU A 156 8.15 -13.36 -13.70
N LEU A 157 8.42 -12.50 -14.67
CA LEU A 157 9.35 -11.39 -14.52
C LEU A 157 8.83 -10.29 -13.60
N ARG A 158 7.54 -9.95 -13.70
CA ARG A 158 6.93 -8.91 -12.85
C ARG A 158 6.77 -9.36 -11.39
N TYR A 159 6.77 -10.68 -11.11
CA TYR A 159 6.67 -11.22 -9.74
C TYR A 159 8.02 -11.53 -9.08
N ARG A 160 9.13 -11.37 -9.76
CA ARG A 160 10.50 -11.51 -9.21
C ARG A 160 11.00 -10.23 -8.57
#